data_d05752cdd1a2a5bdcc942b90a9f049b1
#
_entry.id   d05752cdd1a2a5bdcc942b90a9f049b1
#
_cell.length_a   1.000
_cell.length_b   1.000
_cell.length_c   1.000
_cell.angle_alpha   90.00
_cell.angle_beta   90.00
_cell.angle_gamma   90.00
#
_symmetry.space_group_name_H-M   'P 1'
#
loop_
_entity.id
_entity.type
_entity.pdbx_description
1 polymer ?
#
loop_
_entity_poly.entity_id
_entity_poly.type
_entity_poly.pdbx_seq_one_letter_code
_entity_poly.pdbx_strand_id
1 'polypeptide(L)'
;NFSKAWYQSRYDKNTDKSSAGDYINCPLNREQYENFIDELTSQESIEFKHWEKNTPYFEGCMPIEEMARRGRETLRFGPMKPVGLTNPHTKERPYAVVQLRQDNEAASLYNMVGFQTKTKHSCQKQLFRKIPGLENAEFAKLGGLHRNTFINSPRLLDPTLRLIQQNRIRFAGQITGVEGYLESAAMGLLAGMFFANEISSKVQQMPPQPTALASLLSHITNKEHQETFQPTNINFGLFPELPNHINEHGKSIRLKGINKKKALSERALKALANWLD
;
A
#
# COMPACT_ATOMS: atom_id res chain seq x y z
N ASN A 1 22.46 -11.02 12.03
CA ASN A 1 23.45 -12.06 11.71
C ASN A 1 23.47 -12.29 10.18
N PHE A 2 24.47 -11.70 9.51
CA PHE A 2 24.62 -11.76 8.04
C PHE A 2 25.05 -13.14 7.49
N SER A 3 25.37 -14.11 8.34
CA SER A 3 25.57 -15.48 7.85
C SER A 3 24.29 -16.15 7.37
N LYS A 4 23.13 -15.61 7.76
CA LYS A 4 21.81 -16.15 7.38
C LYS A 4 21.02 -15.19 6.49
N ALA A 5 21.28 -13.89 6.58
CA ALA A 5 20.61 -12.84 5.81
C ALA A 5 21.49 -12.31 4.69
N TRP A 6 20.91 -11.66 3.68
CA TRP A 6 21.65 -11.06 2.58
C TRP A 6 20.97 -9.80 2.05
N TYR A 7 21.74 -8.96 1.34
CA TYR A 7 21.22 -7.80 0.64
C TYR A 7 20.73 -8.17 -0.76
N GLN A 8 19.51 -7.84 -1.11
CA GLN A 8 18.99 -7.96 -2.48
C GLN A 8 17.68 -7.16 -2.61
N SER A 9 17.53 -6.43 -3.72
CA SER A 9 16.24 -5.88 -4.14
C SER A 9 15.45 -6.90 -4.96
N ARG A 10 14.10 -6.88 -4.84
CA ARG A 10 13.25 -7.79 -5.63
C ARG A 10 13.34 -7.43 -7.11
N TYR A 11 13.44 -8.47 -7.93
CA TYR A 11 13.50 -8.35 -9.39
C TYR A 11 14.72 -7.60 -9.94
N ASP A 12 15.71 -7.33 -9.11
CA ASP A 12 16.96 -6.75 -9.57
C ASP A 12 17.68 -7.75 -10.46
N LYS A 13 17.84 -7.39 -11.74
CA LYS A 13 18.56 -8.19 -12.74
C LYS A 13 20.04 -7.81 -12.81
N ASN A 14 20.43 -6.73 -12.17
CA ASN A 14 21.81 -6.29 -12.12
C ASN A 14 22.58 -7.10 -11.09
N THR A 15 23.37 -8.03 -11.59
CA THR A 15 24.34 -8.80 -10.80
C THR A 15 25.63 -8.01 -10.52
N ASP A 16 25.63 -6.70 -10.72
CA ASP A 16 26.78 -5.88 -10.38
C ASP A 16 26.91 -5.83 -8.84
N LYS A 17 27.96 -6.49 -8.39
CA LYS A 17 28.33 -6.67 -6.96
C LYS A 17 28.62 -5.37 -6.22
N SER A 18 28.45 -4.21 -6.83
CA SER A 18 28.74 -2.90 -6.26
C SER A 18 27.55 -2.19 -5.62
N SER A 19 26.32 -2.60 -5.88
CA SER A 19 25.15 -2.08 -5.16
C SER A 19 24.64 -3.14 -4.20
N ALA A 20 24.90 -2.96 -2.92
CA ALA A 20 24.12 -3.65 -1.88
C ALA A 20 22.64 -3.35 -2.16
N GLY A 21 21.79 -4.40 -2.34
CA GLY A 21 20.38 -4.21 -2.61
C GLY A 21 19.70 -3.41 -1.50
N ASP A 22 18.55 -2.77 -1.79
CA ASP A 22 17.85 -1.86 -0.87
C ASP A 22 17.35 -2.53 0.42
N TYR A 23 17.31 -3.86 0.45
CA TYR A 23 16.75 -4.62 1.57
C TYR A 23 17.67 -5.72 2.05
N ILE A 24 17.72 -5.89 3.39
CA ILE A 24 18.25 -7.11 4.00
C ILE A 24 17.12 -8.13 4.03
N ASN A 25 17.39 -9.34 3.56
CA ASN A 25 16.44 -10.42 3.46
C ASN A 25 16.75 -11.51 4.50
N CYS A 26 15.81 -11.77 5.40
CA CYS A 26 15.88 -12.80 6.42
C CYS A 26 15.00 -13.98 5.98
N PRO A 27 15.59 -15.11 5.52
CA PRO A 27 14.85 -16.23 5.00
C PRO A 27 14.26 -17.12 6.08
N LEU A 28 13.09 -17.69 5.81
CA LEU A 28 12.52 -18.78 6.60
C LEU A 28 12.31 -19.98 5.68
N ASN A 29 12.63 -21.17 6.17
CA ASN A 29 12.16 -22.41 5.59
C ASN A 29 10.69 -22.66 6.02
N ARG A 30 10.08 -23.73 5.52
CA ARG A 30 8.67 -24.04 5.80
C ARG A 30 8.39 -24.23 7.28
N GLU A 31 9.20 -25.03 7.97
CA GLU A 31 9.04 -25.31 9.40
C GLU A 31 9.17 -24.03 10.25
N GLN A 32 10.19 -23.21 9.97
CA GLN A 32 10.40 -21.93 10.66
C GLN A 32 9.23 -20.98 10.44
N TYR A 33 8.67 -20.95 9.23
CA TYR A 33 7.52 -20.13 8.92
C TYR A 33 6.27 -20.60 9.68
N GLU A 34 5.97 -21.89 9.66
CA GLU A 34 4.81 -22.46 10.34
C GLU A 34 4.89 -22.25 11.86
N ASN A 35 6.05 -22.48 12.45
CA ASN A 35 6.30 -22.18 13.86
C ASN A 35 6.13 -20.69 14.19
N PHE A 36 6.59 -19.80 13.30
CA PHE A 36 6.40 -18.36 13.47
C PHE A 36 4.91 -17.97 13.42
N ILE A 37 4.13 -18.54 12.49
CA ILE A 37 2.68 -18.30 12.39
C ILE A 37 1.94 -18.80 13.63
N ASP A 38 2.26 -20.00 14.13
CA ASP A 38 1.63 -20.54 15.32
C ASP A 38 1.88 -19.67 16.53
N GLU A 39 3.13 -19.25 16.72
CA GLU A 39 3.45 -18.35 17.80
C GLU A 39 2.82 -16.98 17.66
N LEU A 40 2.90 -16.36 16.47
CA LEU A 40 2.27 -15.07 16.17
C LEU A 40 0.78 -15.07 16.51
N THR A 41 0.06 -16.13 16.14
CA THR A 41 -1.39 -16.22 16.36
C THR A 41 -1.78 -16.57 17.80
N SER A 42 -0.87 -17.17 18.56
CA SER A 42 -1.06 -17.50 19.99
C SER A 42 -0.70 -16.35 20.94
N GLN A 43 0.06 -15.33 20.46
CA GLN A 43 0.48 -14.21 21.32
C GLN A 43 -0.68 -13.33 21.77
N GLU A 44 -0.49 -12.77 22.96
CA GLU A 44 -1.42 -11.75 23.47
C GLU A 44 -1.38 -10.48 22.61
N SER A 45 -2.56 -10.04 22.22
CA SER A 45 -2.76 -8.81 21.44
C SER A 45 -3.26 -7.67 22.33
N ILE A 46 -2.97 -6.44 21.93
CA ILE A 46 -3.56 -5.24 22.52
C ILE A 46 -5.06 -5.25 22.15
N GLU A 47 -5.91 -5.15 23.15
CA GLU A 47 -7.35 -5.01 22.94
C GLU A 47 -7.69 -3.60 22.46
N PHE A 48 -8.57 -3.55 21.47
CA PHE A 48 -9.11 -2.27 21.03
C PHE A 48 -10.12 -1.71 22.03
N LYS A 49 -10.17 -0.39 22.10
CA LYS A 49 -11.24 0.30 22.81
C LYS A 49 -12.60 -0.07 22.22
N HIS A 50 -13.64 -0.02 23.05
CA HIS A 50 -14.98 -0.47 22.66
C HIS A 50 -15.47 0.08 21.32
N TRP A 51 -15.22 1.37 21.04
CA TRP A 51 -15.61 2.03 19.77
C TRP A 51 -14.76 1.65 18.56
N GLU A 52 -13.59 1.05 18.77
CA GLU A 52 -12.68 0.63 17.70
C GLU A 52 -12.90 -0.83 17.28
N LYS A 53 -13.60 -1.64 18.09
CA LYS A 53 -13.73 -3.10 17.87
C LYS A 53 -14.33 -3.44 16.50
N ASN A 54 -15.29 -2.64 16.04
CA ASN A 54 -16.01 -2.87 14.79
C ASN A 54 -15.45 -2.07 13.60
N THR A 55 -14.34 -1.32 13.79
CA THR A 55 -13.73 -0.57 12.70
C THR A 55 -12.92 -1.51 11.84
N PRO A 56 -13.20 -1.62 10.51
CA PRO A 56 -12.45 -2.49 9.64
C PRO A 56 -10.99 -2.04 9.54
N TYR A 57 -10.09 -3.01 9.35
CA TYR A 57 -8.70 -2.70 9.04
C TYR A 57 -8.59 -2.18 7.62
N PHE A 58 -7.74 -1.19 7.42
CA PHE A 58 -7.29 -0.83 6.09
C PHE A 58 -6.38 -1.94 5.54
N GLU A 59 -6.64 -2.42 4.33
CA GLU A 59 -5.93 -3.56 3.73
C GLU A 59 -4.40 -3.34 3.65
N GLY A 60 -3.96 -2.13 3.32
CA GLY A 60 -2.54 -1.78 3.24
C GLY A 60 -1.82 -1.69 4.59
N CYS A 61 -2.56 -1.62 5.70
CA CYS A 61 -2.05 -1.45 7.06
C CYS A 61 -2.55 -2.53 8.02
N MET A 62 -2.95 -3.69 7.48
CA MET A 62 -3.46 -4.79 8.29
C MET A 62 -2.36 -5.39 9.17
N PRO A 63 -2.62 -5.63 10.46
CA PRO A 63 -1.68 -6.31 11.33
C PRO A 63 -1.36 -7.72 10.84
N ILE A 64 -0.11 -8.14 11.02
CA ILE A 64 0.34 -9.47 10.57
C ILE A 64 -0.43 -10.61 11.23
N GLU A 65 -0.90 -10.44 12.45
CA GLU A 65 -1.74 -11.41 13.16
C GLU A 65 -3.10 -11.60 12.45
N GLU A 66 -3.70 -10.52 11.97
CA GLU A 66 -4.96 -10.59 11.25
C GLU A 66 -4.79 -11.22 9.86
N MET A 67 -3.67 -10.91 9.19
CA MET A 67 -3.31 -11.58 7.93
C MET A 67 -3.15 -13.09 8.15
N ALA A 68 -2.45 -13.50 9.23
CA ALA A 68 -2.25 -14.91 9.56
C ALA A 68 -3.56 -15.63 9.89
N ARG A 69 -4.51 -14.96 10.58
CA ARG A 69 -5.84 -15.52 10.89
C ARG A 69 -6.72 -15.69 9.65
N ARG A 70 -6.59 -14.83 8.64
CA ARG A 70 -7.29 -14.96 7.36
C ARG A 70 -6.82 -16.18 6.55
N GLY A 71 -5.61 -16.66 6.83
CA GLY A 71 -5.03 -17.85 6.23
C GLY A 71 -3.55 -17.95 6.52
N ARG A 72 -3.09 -19.16 6.89
CA ARG A 72 -1.67 -19.40 7.26
C ARG A 72 -0.68 -18.94 6.20
N GLU A 73 -1.03 -19.03 4.92
CA GLU A 73 -0.18 -18.64 3.79
C GLU A 73 -0.27 -17.14 3.43
N THR A 74 -1.20 -16.39 4.01
CA THR A 74 -1.47 -14.99 3.61
C THR A 74 -0.23 -14.11 3.68
N LEU A 75 0.61 -14.25 4.71
CA LEU A 75 1.84 -13.47 4.84
C LEU A 75 2.84 -13.72 3.71
N ARG A 76 2.85 -14.92 3.12
CA ARG A 76 3.72 -15.25 1.97
C ARG A 76 3.27 -14.60 0.66
N PHE A 77 2.07 -14.10 0.58
CA PHE A 77 1.56 -13.28 -0.54
C PHE A 77 1.64 -11.78 -0.25
N GLY A 78 1.95 -11.43 0.99
CA GLY A 78 2.09 -10.07 1.50
C GLY A 78 3.51 -9.74 1.99
N PRO A 79 3.67 -9.34 3.28
CA PRO A 79 4.94 -8.85 3.82
C PRO A 79 6.08 -9.89 3.82
N MET A 80 5.78 -11.19 3.85
CA MET A 80 6.79 -12.25 3.85
C MET A 80 6.95 -12.94 2.47
N LYS A 81 6.59 -12.25 1.39
CA LYS A 81 6.62 -12.80 0.02
C LYS A 81 8.05 -13.16 -0.42
N PRO A 82 8.33 -14.40 -0.88
CA PRO A 82 9.67 -14.80 -1.31
C PRO A 82 9.95 -14.57 -2.81
N VAL A 83 8.93 -14.14 -3.59
CA VAL A 83 9.03 -14.00 -5.05
C VAL A 83 10.07 -12.95 -5.45
N GLY A 84 10.91 -13.28 -6.44
CA GLY A 84 11.97 -12.39 -6.93
C GLY A 84 13.25 -12.39 -6.08
N LEU A 85 13.36 -13.30 -5.10
CA LEU A 85 14.51 -13.45 -4.22
C LEU A 85 15.11 -14.87 -4.34
N THR A 86 16.43 -14.94 -4.32
CA THR A 86 17.18 -16.20 -4.28
C THR A 86 18.21 -16.10 -3.16
N ASN A 87 18.22 -17.08 -2.26
CA ASN A 87 19.20 -17.10 -1.16
C ASN A 87 20.59 -17.40 -1.73
N PRO A 88 21.58 -16.52 -1.61
CA PRO A 88 22.91 -16.72 -2.17
C PRO A 88 23.69 -17.85 -1.47
N HIS A 89 23.32 -18.19 -0.23
CA HIS A 89 23.98 -19.25 0.55
C HIS A 89 23.52 -20.66 0.14
N THR A 90 22.22 -20.83 -0.12
CA THR A 90 21.64 -22.13 -0.50
C THR A 90 21.39 -22.27 -2.00
N LYS A 91 21.43 -21.17 -2.77
CA LYS A 91 21.05 -21.09 -4.18
C LYS A 91 19.55 -21.41 -4.44
N GLU A 92 18.76 -21.49 -3.40
CA GLU A 92 17.34 -21.83 -3.48
C GLU A 92 16.47 -20.60 -3.18
N ARG A 93 15.23 -20.68 -3.62
CA ARG A 93 14.21 -19.74 -3.24
C ARG A 93 13.71 -20.07 -1.84
N PRO A 94 13.76 -19.14 -0.87
CA PRO A 94 13.26 -19.39 0.48
C PRO A 94 11.74 -19.60 0.48
N TYR A 95 11.23 -20.26 1.50
CA TYR A 95 9.79 -20.46 1.67
C TYR A 95 9.08 -19.14 1.97
N ALA A 96 9.63 -18.35 2.87
CA ALA A 96 9.20 -16.99 3.19
C ALA A 96 10.40 -16.10 3.46
N VAL A 97 10.25 -14.77 3.39
CA VAL A 97 11.32 -13.81 3.65
C VAL A 97 10.77 -12.61 4.41
N VAL A 98 11.42 -12.26 5.51
CA VAL A 98 11.23 -10.96 6.17
C VAL A 98 12.24 -9.97 5.58
N GLN A 99 11.77 -8.84 5.11
CA GLN A 99 12.63 -7.78 4.55
C GLN A 99 12.82 -6.66 5.56
N LEU A 100 14.07 -6.24 5.71
CA LEU A 100 14.44 -5.07 6.50
C LEU A 100 14.88 -3.96 5.56
N ARG A 101 14.29 -2.79 5.69
CA ARG A 101 14.66 -1.57 4.96
C ARG A 101 15.49 -0.67 5.87
N GLN A 102 16.61 -0.17 5.35
CA GLN A 102 17.41 0.84 6.05
C GLN A 102 16.58 2.09 6.36
N ASP A 103 16.67 2.57 7.59
CA ASP A 103 15.87 3.69 8.11
C ASP A 103 16.69 4.96 8.35
N ASN A 104 18.03 4.87 8.38
CA ASN A 104 18.92 6.01 8.53
C ASN A 104 20.17 5.89 7.67
N GLU A 105 20.81 7.02 7.35
CA GLU A 105 22.03 7.06 6.50
C GLU A 105 23.19 6.23 7.08
N ALA A 106 23.32 6.17 8.39
CA ALA A 106 24.35 5.42 9.07
C ALA A 106 24.20 3.89 8.99
N ALA A 107 23.10 3.38 8.38
CA ALA A 107 22.78 1.97 8.27
C ALA A 107 22.78 1.24 9.65
N SER A 108 22.44 1.95 10.71
CA SER A 108 22.37 1.43 12.07
C SER A 108 20.96 1.06 12.50
N LEU A 109 19.93 1.56 11.79
CA LEU A 109 18.52 1.29 12.03
C LEU A 109 17.84 0.72 10.78
N TYR A 110 16.97 -0.27 11.01
CA TYR A 110 16.22 -0.94 9.96
C TYR A 110 14.77 -1.17 10.36
N ASN A 111 13.86 -0.94 9.43
CA ASN A 111 12.45 -1.24 9.58
C ASN A 111 12.08 -2.60 9.01
N MET A 112 11.31 -3.38 9.75
CA MET A 112 10.67 -4.60 9.24
C MET A 112 9.54 -4.21 8.30
N VAL A 113 9.68 -4.52 7.01
CA VAL A 113 8.75 -4.06 5.96
C VAL A 113 7.40 -4.76 6.07
N GLY A 114 6.33 -3.98 6.24
CA GLY A 114 4.96 -4.49 6.30
C GLY A 114 4.59 -5.22 7.60
N PHE A 115 5.40 -5.12 8.64
CA PHE A 115 5.19 -5.77 9.93
C PHE A 115 4.48 -4.86 10.94
N GLN A 116 3.27 -4.41 10.58
CA GLN A 116 2.40 -3.82 11.60
C GLN A 116 1.84 -4.91 12.49
N THR A 117 1.80 -4.67 13.80
CA THR A 117 1.40 -5.67 14.78
C THR A 117 0.64 -5.04 15.94
N LYS A 118 -0.35 -5.76 16.45
CA LYS A 118 -1.02 -5.48 17.72
C LYS A 118 -0.57 -6.40 18.85
N THR A 119 0.42 -7.26 18.59
CA THR A 119 1.04 -8.09 19.64
C THR A 119 1.59 -7.19 20.74
N LYS A 120 1.36 -7.56 22.00
CA LYS A 120 1.89 -6.80 23.14
C LYS A 120 3.40 -6.65 23.07
N HIS A 121 3.92 -5.50 23.48
CA HIS A 121 5.36 -5.20 23.44
C HIS A 121 6.23 -6.24 24.18
N SER A 122 5.71 -6.82 25.26
CA SER A 122 6.40 -7.88 26.02
C SER A 122 6.67 -9.13 25.17
N CYS A 123 5.80 -9.44 24.21
CA CYS A 123 5.88 -10.63 23.37
C CYS A 123 6.70 -10.40 22.09
N GLN A 124 6.74 -9.16 21.58
CA GLN A 124 7.33 -8.86 20.27
C GLN A 124 8.81 -9.23 20.16
N LYS A 125 9.62 -8.92 21.18
CA LYS A 125 11.07 -9.21 21.15
C LYS A 125 11.34 -10.70 21.02
N GLN A 126 10.64 -11.52 21.78
CA GLN A 126 10.79 -12.98 21.74
C GLN A 126 10.35 -13.54 20.39
N LEU A 127 9.19 -13.12 19.90
CA LEU A 127 8.63 -13.55 18.62
C LEU A 127 9.57 -13.22 17.46
N PHE A 128 9.97 -11.96 17.32
CA PHE A 128 10.76 -11.52 16.17
C PHE A 128 12.21 -12.01 16.20
N ARG A 129 12.77 -12.33 17.35
CA ARG A 129 14.08 -12.98 17.47
C ARG A 129 14.11 -14.43 16.99
N LYS A 130 12.97 -15.06 16.75
CA LYS A 130 12.87 -16.38 16.10
C LYS A 130 13.06 -16.35 14.58
N ILE A 131 13.02 -15.16 13.99
CA ILE A 131 13.30 -14.98 12.56
C ILE A 131 14.82 -15.17 12.35
N PRO A 132 15.23 -16.08 11.42
CA PRO A 132 16.63 -16.31 11.12
C PRO A 132 17.36 -15.03 10.72
N GLY A 133 18.48 -14.75 11.37
CA GLY A 133 19.24 -13.51 11.21
C GLY A 133 18.90 -12.43 12.22
N LEU A 134 17.79 -12.54 12.96
CA LEU A 134 17.35 -11.58 13.98
C LEU A 134 17.50 -12.10 15.43
N GLU A 135 18.16 -13.21 15.65
CA GLU A 135 18.27 -13.87 16.96
C GLU A 135 18.79 -12.93 18.07
N ASN A 136 19.72 -12.04 17.72
CA ASN A 136 20.31 -11.06 18.62
C ASN A 136 19.92 -9.63 18.29
N ALA A 137 18.79 -9.42 17.59
CA ALA A 137 18.35 -8.08 17.22
C ALA A 137 18.00 -7.25 18.45
N GLU A 138 18.44 -6.00 18.45
CA GLU A 138 18.00 -4.97 19.38
C GLU A 138 16.92 -4.14 18.74
N PHE A 139 15.85 -3.85 19.49
CA PHE A 139 14.70 -3.11 19.00
C PHE A 139 14.73 -1.69 19.58
N ALA A 140 15.11 -0.73 18.75
CA ALA A 140 15.07 0.69 19.12
C ALA A 140 13.63 1.17 19.36
N LYS A 141 12.68 0.61 18.58
CA LYS A 141 11.25 0.85 18.74
C LYS A 141 10.49 -0.44 18.48
N LEU A 142 9.52 -0.74 19.32
CA LEU A 142 8.61 -1.87 19.12
C LEU A 142 7.47 -1.47 18.18
N GLY A 143 6.93 -2.45 17.47
CA GLY A 143 5.84 -2.27 16.53
C GLY A 143 4.55 -1.85 17.23
N GLY A 144 3.73 -1.11 16.52
CA GLY A 144 2.38 -0.71 16.92
C GLY A 144 1.45 -0.75 15.72
N LEU A 145 0.17 -0.65 16.03
CA LEU A 145 -0.85 -0.48 15.01
C LEU A 145 -1.19 1.00 14.90
N HIS A 146 -1.10 1.51 13.68
CA HIS A 146 -1.62 2.82 13.35
C HIS A 146 -2.95 2.64 12.59
N ARG A 147 -3.97 3.34 13.02
CA ARG A 147 -5.24 3.46 12.30
C ARG A 147 -5.41 4.89 11.88
N ASN A 148 -5.60 5.08 10.58
CA ASN A 148 -5.99 6.36 10.03
C ASN A 148 -7.51 6.49 10.12
N THR A 149 -7.98 7.59 10.69
CA THR A 149 -9.40 7.92 10.69
C THR A 149 -9.79 8.42 9.31
N PHE A 150 -10.87 7.88 8.76
CA PHE A 150 -11.46 8.33 7.51
C PHE A 150 -12.98 8.29 7.57
N ILE A 151 -13.62 9.06 6.72
CA ILE A 151 -15.08 9.09 6.56
C ILE A 151 -15.48 8.21 5.37
N ASN A 152 -16.72 7.75 5.35
CA ASN A 152 -17.27 7.10 4.15
C ASN A 152 -17.57 8.18 3.10
N SER A 153 -16.53 8.62 2.39
CA SER A 153 -16.58 9.72 1.45
C SER A 153 -17.56 9.51 0.30
N PRO A 154 -17.67 8.31 -0.33
CA PRO A 154 -18.67 8.05 -1.36
C PRO A 154 -20.12 8.28 -0.93
N ARG A 155 -20.39 8.11 0.37
CA ARG A 155 -21.72 8.35 0.95
C ARG A 155 -21.94 9.80 1.33
N LEU A 156 -20.88 10.51 1.72
CA LEU A 156 -20.98 11.79 2.39
C LEU A 156 -20.64 12.98 1.51
N LEU A 157 -19.81 12.81 0.46
CA LEU A 157 -19.30 13.88 -0.35
C LEU A 157 -19.89 13.90 -1.75
N ASP A 158 -20.05 15.10 -2.30
CA ASP A 158 -20.34 15.31 -3.70
C ASP A 158 -19.03 15.27 -4.55
N PRO A 159 -19.10 15.24 -5.89
CA PRO A 159 -17.92 15.23 -6.75
C PRO A 159 -16.98 16.43 -6.60
N THR A 160 -17.39 17.50 -5.95
CA THR A 160 -16.55 18.67 -5.62
C THR A 160 -16.02 18.62 -4.18
N LEU A 161 -16.08 17.45 -3.55
CA LEU A 161 -15.61 17.18 -2.17
C LEU A 161 -16.39 17.93 -1.08
N ARG A 162 -17.58 18.47 -1.38
CA ARG A 162 -18.46 19.07 -0.39
C ARG A 162 -19.25 18.02 0.36
N LEU A 163 -19.46 18.27 1.65
CA LEU A 163 -20.40 17.49 2.46
C LEU A 163 -21.82 17.71 1.94
N ILE A 164 -22.50 16.64 1.52
CA ILE A 164 -23.85 16.69 0.92
C ILE A 164 -24.85 17.36 1.88
N GLN A 165 -24.75 17.07 3.18
CA GLN A 165 -25.65 17.62 4.20
C GLN A 165 -25.32 19.06 4.60
N GLN A 166 -24.07 19.52 4.34
CA GLN A 166 -23.61 20.84 4.71
C GLN A 166 -22.62 21.37 3.66
N ASN A 167 -23.14 21.95 2.60
CA ASN A 167 -22.40 22.37 1.42
C ASN A 167 -21.31 23.44 1.64
N ARG A 168 -21.28 24.07 2.83
CA ARG A 168 -20.20 24.99 3.23
C ARG A 168 -18.90 24.26 3.62
N ILE A 169 -18.96 22.95 3.85
CA ILE A 169 -17.85 22.16 4.35
C ILE A 169 -17.33 21.27 3.23
N ARG A 170 -16.00 21.27 3.05
CA ARG A 170 -15.29 20.32 2.17
C ARG A 170 -14.29 19.50 2.98
N PHE A 171 -14.05 18.31 2.51
CA PHE A 171 -13.02 17.42 3.04
C PHE A 171 -12.06 17.03 1.93
N ALA A 172 -10.75 16.97 2.25
CA ALA A 172 -9.72 16.53 1.31
C ALA A 172 -8.60 15.78 2.03
N GLY A 173 -7.83 15.02 1.29
CA GLY A 173 -6.69 14.27 1.80
C GLY A 173 -7.10 13.01 2.55
N GLN A 174 -6.26 12.57 3.48
CA GLN A 174 -6.38 11.26 4.15
C GLN A 174 -7.74 11.02 4.80
N ILE A 175 -8.35 12.03 5.38
CA ILE A 175 -9.69 11.92 6.00
C ILE A 175 -10.76 11.44 5.00
N THR A 176 -10.56 11.64 3.71
CA THR A 176 -11.48 11.21 2.65
C THR A 176 -11.19 9.81 2.13
N GLY A 177 -10.28 9.05 2.76
CA GLY A 177 -9.88 7.73 2.30
C GLY A 177 -8.80 7.74 1.21
N VAL A 178 -8.10 8.85 1.07
CA VAL A 178 -6.95 8.96 0.16
C VAL A 178 -5.69 8.64 0.93
N GLU A 179 -4.98 7.59 0.53
CA GLU A 179 -3.68 7.24 1.08
C GLU A 179 -2.54 7.86 0.26
N GLY A 180 -1.45 8.24 0.93
CA GLY A 180 -0.28 8.85 0.31
C GLY A 180 -0.26 10.37 0.40
N TYR A 181 0.95 10.91 0.59
CA TYR A 181 1.15 12.37 0.75
C TYR A 181 0.86 13.14 -0.53
N LEU A 182 1.32 12.61 -1.68
CA LEU A 182 1.12 13.25 -2.98
C LEU A 182 -0.35 13.24 -3.38
N GLU A 183 -1.02 12.12 -3.17
CA GLU A 183 -2.45 11.95 -3.42
C GLU A 183 -3.29 12.88 -2.54
N SER A 184 -2.93 12.98 -1.25
CA SER A 184 -3.60 13.89 -0.31
C SER A 184 -3.42 15.36 -0.71
N ALA A 185 -2.21 15.75 -1.13
CA ALA A 185 -1.93 17.09 -1.63
C ALA A 185 -2.72 17.40 -2.92
N ALA A 186 -2.79 16.43 -3.83
CA ALA A 186 -3.55 16.57 -5.08
C ALA A 186 -5.06 16.76 -4.84
N MET A 187 -5.66 16.00 -3.92
CA MET A 187 -7.06 16.18 -3.54
C MET A 187 -7.28 17.51 -2.81
N GLY A 188 -6.32 17.96 -2.00
CA GLY A 188 -6.34 19.28 -1.38
C GLY A 188 -6.32 20.42 -2.41
N LEU A 189 -5.48 20.29 -3.45
CA LEU A 189 -5.43 21.24 -4.56
C LEU A 189 -6.78 21.29 -5.30
N LEU A 190 -7.37 20.13 -5.65
CA LEU A 190 -8.68 20.09 -6.30
C LEU A 190 -9.78 20.72 -5.43
N ALA A 191 -9.80 20.44 -4.13
CA ALA A 191 -10.76 21.06 -3.21
C ALA A 191 -10.62 22.59 -3.18
N GLY A 192 -9.38 23.10 -3.19
CA GLY A 192 -9.08 24.53 -3.28
C GLY A 192 -9.54 25.14 -4.61
N MET A 193 -9.29 24.46 -5.74
CA MET A 193 -9.75 24.90 -7.08
C MET A 193 -11.28 24.94 -7.16
N PHE A 194 -11.96 23.90 -6.68
CA PHE A 194 -13.43 23.85 -6.64
C PHE A 194 -14.01 24.98 -5.79
N PHE A 195 -13.38 25.26 -4.64
CA PHE A 195 -13.79 26.37 -3.78
C PHE A 195 -13.55 27.74 -4.45
N ALA A 196 -12.39 27.94 -5.05
CA ALA A 196 -12.08 29.19 -5.76
C ALA A 196 -13.04 29.47 -6.92
N ASN A 197 -13.39 28.44 -7.69
CA ASN A 197 -14.38 28.55 -8.76
C ASN A 197 -15.77 28.89 -8.21
N GLU A 198 -16.17 28.30 -7.08
CA GLU A 198 -17.47 28.55 -6.44
C GLU A 198 -17.59 30.02 -5.98
N ILE A 199 -16.61 30.52 -5.23
CA ILE A 199 -16.67 31.93 -4.77
C ILE A 199 -16.57 32.94 -5.88
N SER A 200 -15.94 32.56 -7.01
CA SER A 200 -15.82 33.41 -8.21
C SER A 200 -16.98 33.21 -9.20
N SER A 201 -17.99 32.42 -8.84
CA SER A 201 -19.11 32.05 -9.72
C SER A 201 -18.67 31.49 -11.09
N LYS A 202 -17.52 30.80 -11.12
CA LYS A 202 -17.00 30.14 -12.32
C LYS A 202 -17.55 28.73 -12.44
N VAL A 203 -17.62 28.24 -13.67
CA VAL A 203 -17.97 26.81 -13.92
C VAL A 203 -16.92 25.90 -13.33
N GLN A 204 -17.36 24.83 -12.65
CA GLN A 204 -16.46 23.83 -12.10
C GLN A 204 -15.79 23.02 -13.23
N GLN A 205 -14.47 23.03 -13.23
CA GLN A 205 -13.66 22.26 -14.16
C GLN A 205 -13.23 20.95 -13.48
N MET A 206 -13.90 19.86 -13.84
CA MET A 206 -13.56 18.54 -13.32
C MET A 206 -12.30 18.00 -14.03
N PRO A 207 -11.41 17.29 -13.32
CA PRO A 207 -10.28 16.66 -13.96
C PRO A 207 -10.76 15.61 -14.99
N PRO A 208 -10.08 15.47 -16.15
CA PRO A 208 -10.50 14.53 -17.19
C PRO A 208 -10.46 13.08 -16.73
N GLN A 209 -11.47 12.30 -17.06
CA GLN A 209 -11.66 10.91 -16.65
C GLN A 209 -10.42 9.99 -16.77
N PRO A 210 -9.58 10.07 -17.82
CA PRO A 210 -8.40 9.22 -17.94
C PRO A 210 -7.26 9.55 -16.96
N THR A 211 -7.37 10.65 -16.19
CA THR A 211 -6.28 11.10 -15.30
C THR A 211 -6.28 10.39 -13.95
N ALA A 212 -5.12 10.38 -13.30
CA ALA A 212 -4.99 9.92 -11.92
C ALA A 212 -5.86 10.73 -10.95
N LEU A 213 -5.96 12.06 -11.17
CA LEU A 213 -6.79 12.96 -10.38
C LEU A 213 -8.27 12.57 -10.42
N ALA A 214 -8.82 12.37 -11.63
CA ALA A 214 -10.21 11.98 -11.79
C ALA A 214 -10.48 10.56 -11.28
N SER A 215 -9.54 9.64 -11.48
CA SER A 215 -9.66 8.25 -10.99
C SER A 215 -9.75 8.20 -9.47
N LEU A 216 -8.89 8.96 -8.78
CA LEU A 216 -8.89 9.02 -7.33
C LEU A 216 -10.11 9.78 -6.79
N LEU A 217 -10.47 10.92 -7.40
CA LEU A 217 -11.67 11.68 -7.07
C LEU A 217 -12.94 10.82 -7.22
N SER A 218 -13.05 10.07 -8.32
CA SER A 218 -14.15 9.13 -8.54
C SER A 218 -14.20 8.04 -7.46
N HIS A 219 -13.06 7.47 -7.07
CA HIS A 219 -13.00 6.46 -6.02
C HIS A 219 -13.60 6.97 -4.70
N ILE A 220 -13.31 8.21 -4.32
CA ILE A 220 -13.76 8.79 -3.04
C ILE A 220 -15.12 9.50 -3.10
N THR A 221 -15.76 9.59 -4.26
CA THR A 221 -17.05 10.30 -4.41
C THR A 221 -18.14 9.48 -5.13
N ASN A 222 -17.80 8.33 -5.75
CA ASN A 222 -18.78 7.50 -6.43
C ASN A 222 -19.60 6.69 -5.42
N LYS A 223 -20.90 6.95 -5.35
CA LYS A 223 -21.86 6.29 -4.45
C LYS A 223 -21.96 4.77 -4.62
N GLU A 224 -21.60 4.24 -5.78
CA GLU A 224 -21.59 2.79 -6.03
C GLU A 224 -20.58 2.06 -5.12
N HIS A 225 -19.55 2.77 -4.65
CA HIS A 225 -18.52 2.21 -3.77
C HIS A 225 -18.84 2.30 -2.28
N GLN A 226 -19.95 2.93 -1.87
CA GLN A 226 -20.22 3.28 -0.48
C GLN A 226 -20.22 2.08 0.50
N GLU A 227 -20.64 0.90 0.07
CA GLU A 227 -20.71 -0.30 0.91
C GLU A 227 -19.37 -1.04 1.05
N THR A 228 -18.51 -0.92 0.04
CA THR A 228 -17.20 -1.61 -0.03
C THR A 228 -16.03 -0.65 0.05
N PHE A 229 -16.28 0.61 0.40
CA PHE A 229 -15.29 1.67 0.39
C PHE A 229 -14.11 1.36 1.31
N GLN A 230 -12.92 1.41 0.74
CA GLN A 230 -11.65 1.29 1.45
C GLN A 230 -10.70 2.41 1.00
N PRO A 231 -9.94 3.00 1.92
CA PRO A 231 -8.88 3.92 1.57
C PRO A 231 -7.86 3.28 0.62
N THR A 232 -7.34 4.07 -0.31
CA THR A 232 -6.36 3.58 -1.27
C THR A 232 -5.40 4.66 -1.75
N ASN A 233 -4.22 4.23 -2.19
CA ASN A 233 -3.33 5.02 -3.04
C ASN A 233 -3.82 4.97 -4.48
N ILE A 234 -3.40 5.95 -5.30
CA ILE A 234 -3.61 5.87 -6.73
C ILE A 234 -2.92 4.62 -7.31
N ASN A 235 -3.65 3.86 -8.09
CA ASN A 235 -3.12 2.68 -8.74
C ASN A 235 -3.81 2.47 -10.10
N PHE A 236 -3.18 1.71 -11.00
CA PHE A 236 -3.69 1.49 -12.35
C PHE A 236 -5.04 0.74 -12.43
N GLY A 237 -5.50 0.14 -11.32
CA GLY A 237 -6.81 -0.49 -11.24
C GLY A 237 -7.97 0.51 -11.18
N LEU A 238 -7.69 1.75 -10.75
CA LEU A 238 -8.69 2.83 -10.68
C LEU A 238 -8.89 3.54 -12.03
N PHE A 239 -7.93 3.40 -12.96
CA PHE A 239 -8.03 4.07 -14.26
C PHE A 239 -9.10 3.41 -15.13
N PRO A 240 -9.85 4.20 -15.92
CA PRO A 240 -10.76 3.67 -16.92
C PRO A 240 -10.02 2.75 -17.90
N GLU A 241 -10.65 1.65 -18.30
CA GLU A 241 -10.06 0.69 -19.21
C GLU A 241 -9.62 1.33 -20.54
N LEU A 242 -8.58 0.76 -21.13
CA LEU A 242 -8.18 1.11 -22.49
C LEU A 242 -9.11 0.40 -23.47
N PRO A 243 -9.45 1.06 -24.59
CA PRO A 243 -10.09 0.37 -25.71
C PRO A 243 -9.17 -0.76 -26.21
N ASN A 244 -9.78 -1.79 -26.74
CA ASN A 244 -9.02 -2.85 -27.38
C ASN A 244 -8.22 -2.28 -28.57
N HIS A 245 -6.97 -2.70 -28.69
CA HIS A 245 -6.13 -2.34 -29.82
C HIS A 245 -6.35 -3.33 -30.96
N ILE A 246 -6.51 -2.82 -32.20
CA ILE A 246 -6.60 -3.66 -33.39
C ILE A 246 -5.17 -3.83 -33.92
N ASN A 247 -4.68 -5.06 -34.02
CA ASN A 247 -3.35 -5.33 -34.56
C ASN A 247 -3.34 -5.23 -36.11
N GLU A 248 -2.14 -5.33 -36.70
CA GLU A 248 -1.93 -5.28 -38.14
C GLU A 248 -2.73 -6.34 -38.95
N HIS A 249 -3.18 -7.39 -38.28
CA HIS A 249 -4.02 -8.45 -38.85
C HIS A 249 -5.53 -8.27 -38.58
N GLY A 250 -5.97 -7.09 -38.14
CA GLY A 250 -7.37 -6.79 -37.85
C GLY A 250 -7.94 -7.46 -36.59
N LYS A 251 -7.09 -8.11 -35.77
CA LYS A 251 -7.54 -8.79 -34.55
C LYS A 251 -7.54 -7.86 -33.36
N SER A 252 -8.64 -7.85 -32.60
CA SER A 252 -8.76 -7.11 -31.36
C SER A 252 -7.86 -7.72 -30.27
N ILE A 253 -6.91 -6.94 -29.74
CA ILE A 253 -5.96 -7.35 -28.72
C ILE A 253 -6.09 -6.43 -27.50
N ARG A 254 -6.18 -7.02 -26.31
CA ARG A 254 -6.11 -6.30 -25.04
C ARG A 254 -4.65 -6.17 -24.59
N LEU A 255 -4.20 -4.94 -24.36
CA LEU A 255 -2.87 -4.69 -23.80
C LEU A 255 -2.75 -5.30 -22.39
N LYS A 256 -1.59 -5.89 -22.07
CA LYS A 256 -1.29 -6.52 -20.79
C LYS A 256 0.05 -6.02 -20.22
N GLY A 257 0.26 -6.27 -18.93
CA GLY A 257 1.53 -6.01 -18.24
C GLY A 257 2.00 -4.56 -18.35
N ILE A 258 3.29 -4.37 -18.65
CA ILE A 258 3.93 -3.07 -18.73
C ILE A 258 3.38 -2.20 -19.87
N ASN A 259 3.03 -2.80 -21.00
CA ASN A 259 2.47 -2.07 -22.14
C ASN A 259 1.09 -1.46 -21.82
N LYS A 260 0.25 -2.17 -21.05
CA LYS A 260 -1.02 -1.62 -20.55
C LYS A 260 -0.76 -0.41 -19.65
N LYS A 261 0.18 -0.53 -18.70
CA LYS A 261 0.50 0.56 -17.78
C LYS A 261 1.04 1.79 -18.50
N LYS A 262 1.95 1.59 -19.47
CA LYS A 262 2.50 2.66 -20.29
C LYS A 262 1.41 3.40 -21.07
N ALA A 263 0.54 2.69 -21.76
CA ALA A 263 -0.55 3.29 -22.52
C ALA A 263 -1.56 4.04 -21.62
N LEU A 264 -1.87 3.53 -20.42
CA LEU A 264 -2.70 4.23 -19.44
C LEU A 264 -2.04 5.53 -18.99
N SER A 265 -0.73 5.50 -18.72
CA SER A 265 0.04 6.67 -18.28
C SER A 265 0.11 7.75 -19.37
N GLU A 266 0.42 7.36 -20.61
CA GLU A 266 0.49 8.28 -21.76
C GLU A 266 -0.86 8.94 -22.03
N ARG A 267 -1.95 8.16 -21.98
CA ARG A 267 -3.31 8.68 -22.12
C ARG A 267 -3.65 9.71 -21.04
N ALA A 268 -3.28 9.38 -19.79
CA ALA A 268 -3.55 10.25 -18.64
C ALA A 268 -2.78 11.57 -18.71
N LEU A 269 -1.49 11.52 -19.04
CA LEU A 269 -0.64 12.72 -19.18
C LEU A 269 -1.11 13.62 -20.31
N LYS A 270 -1.49 13.04 -21.46
CA LYS A 270 -2.04 13.82 -22.59
C LYS A 270 -3.36 14.50 -22.20
N ALA A 271 -4.26 13.78 -21.51
CA ALA A 271 -5.52 14.35 -21.07
C ALA A 271 -5.33 15.46 -20.03
N LEU A 272 -4.35 15.29 -19.13
CA LEU A 272 -4.00 16.30 -18.13
C LEU A 272 -3.44 17.56 -18.79
N ALA A 273 -2.50 17.42 -19.74
CA ALA A 273 -1.94 18.57 -20.46
C ALA A 273 -3.04 19.40 -21.14
N ASN A 274 -3.93 18.75 -21.91
CA ASN A 274 -5.04 19.42 -22.56
C ASN A 274 -6.05 20.08 -21.60
N TRP A 275 -6.07 19.70 -20.34
CA TRP A 275 -6.98 20.29 -19.34
C TRP A 275 -6.36 21.51 -18.64
N LEU A 276 -5.04 21.59 -18.65
CA LEU A 276 -4.30 22.71 -18.04
C LEU A 276 -4.10 23.88 -19.01
N ASP A 277 -4.18 23.62 -20.33
CA ASP A 277 -4.18 24.65 -21.38
C ASP A 277 -5.55 25.41 -21.40
#